data_616488dfdce1763ae45e4b7d8bc763a4
#
_entry.id   616488dfdce1763ae45e4b7d8bc763a4
#
_cell.length_a   1.000
_cell.length_b   1.000
_cell.length_c   1.000
_cell.angle_alpha   90.00
_cell.angle_beta   90.00
_cell.angle_gamma   90.00
#
_symmetry.space_group_name_H-M   'P 1'
#
loop_
_entity.id
_entity.type
_entity.pdbx_description
1 polymer ?
#
loop_
_entity_poly.entity_id
_entity_poly.type
_entity_poly.pdbx_seq_one_letter_code
_entity_poly.pdbx_strand_id
1 'polypeptide(L)'
;MKNIIRRLTAIVLVALMLCTVVVPAAAEEKIAGFSDVKPSHWFYKAVSYAAENGLMVGTSDGVFSPNLKFTRAMTVQVLSQLSGDDLSGYKTSDFPDVPDNAWFCKAVCWAAEKGIVAGIDGKFKPNDVVTREQLARMIHQFAVKYDITNKFPAGPVTADGFADGRMIGAWAREDVEWAVYNGVITGVGNEKLDPKGTATRAQAAQLFYTLHFMKTDSVLPPDTKDFDAITLRESDAIQIFCWGDSMTAGGYPEELRDYAFAHGYGTREFKVYNYGAGGDTAEHVAMKQGAMPMYVAPFKIPADKTPVRIYLYDENYVLVESLADLGTKGLSPVTIAGQKGQISYKYDDEKDEECYYFTRQGSGKFEEVNVDRLTRVVTNGMTMPDKDDFHVIFTGPSNEYNYDEADKLIATQQRMVDDIGTDNYIIISLTSLYYMPKIWEFNADLAEYWGDHFLDFRTYAIEHGLEDAHAQGLIDLNARDEETKQKDDENIAKGEIPYSMLSDYEHGNHIYNTLLGQQVYKKLVELGYIAENK
;
A
#
# COMPACT_ATOMS: atom_id res chain seq x y z
N MET A 1 11.68 51.11 47.43
CA MET A 1 11.14 49.74 47.27
C MET A 1 10.28 49.56 46.02
N LYS A 2 9.34 50.43 45.66
CA LYS A 2 8.47 50.23 44.46
C LYS A 2 9.24 50.23 43.11
N ASN A 3 10.35 50.90 42.99
CA ASN A 3 11.13 50.95 41.73
C ASN A 3 12.09 49.76 41.54
N ILE A 4 12.44 49.04 42.59
CA ILE A 4 13.27 47.85 42.54
C ILE A 4 12.41 46.63 42.13
N ILE A 5 11.16 46.57 42.63
CA ILE A 5 10.23 45.50 42.28
C ILE A 5 9.82 45.60 40.80
N ARG A 6 9.60 46.81 40.24
CA ARG A 6 9.30 46.99 38.81
C ARG A 6 10.46 46.65 37.88
N ARG A 7 11.73 46.84 38.33
CA ARG A 7 12.90 46.41 37.54
C ARG A 7 13.16 44.91 37.59
N LEU A 8 12.85 44.27 38.73
CA LEU A 8 12.95 42.80 38.83
C LEU A 8 11.83 42.07 38.04
N THR A 9 10.59 42.62 38.02
CA THR A 9 9.53 42.06 37.19
C THR A 9 9.76 42.24 35.68
N ALA A 10 10.38 43.36 35.27
CA ALA A 10 10.77 43.54 33.86
C ALA A 10 11.91 42.61 33.41
N ILE A 11 12.87 42.30 34.29
CA ILE A 11 13.98 41.39 34.01
C ILE A 11 13.47 39.93 33.97
N VAL A 12 12.50 39.54 34.82
CA VAL A 12 11.92 38.20 34.79
C VAL A 12 11.01 38.03 33.57
N LEU A 13 10.29 39.07 33.11
CA LEU A 13 9.46 39.00 31.88
C LEU A 13 10.32 39.00 30.61
N VAL A 14 11.49 39.66 30.59
CA VAL A 14 12.41 39.58 29.46
C VAL A 14 13.20 38.26 29.46
N ALA A 15 13.47 37.67 30.62
CA ALA A 15 14.07 36.34 30.72
C ALA A 15 13.06 35.21 30.34
N LEU A 16 11.74 35.43 30.54
CA LEU A 16 10.70 34.52 30.08
C LEU A 16 10.37 34.68 28.59
N MET A 17 10.65 35.81 27.95
CA MET A 17 10.51 36.00 26.50
C MET A 17 11.76 35.57 25.69
N LEU A 18 12.86 35.21 26.35
CA LEU A 18 14.07 34.70 25.69
C LEU A 18 14.31 33.20 25.91
N CYS A 19 13.41 32.51 26.62
CA CYS A 19 13.23 31.09 26.44
C CYS A 19 12.35 30.88 25.17
N THR A 20 12.91 31.17 23.99
CA THR A 20 12.57 30.42 22.83
C THR A 20 12.85 28.98 23.22
N VAL A 21 11.80 28.23 23.51
CA VAL A 21 11.83 26.79 23.35
C VAL A 21 12.30 26.60 21.91
N VAL A 22 13.60 26.36 21.75
CA VAL A 22 14.08 25.64 20.60
C VAL A 22 13.37 24.29 20.77
N VAL A 23 12.18 24.17 20.18
CA VAL A 23 11.68 22.87 19.78
C VAL A 23 12.85 22.33 18.98
N PRO A 24 13.54 21.27 19.44
CA PRO A 24 14.47 20.61 18.55
C PRO A 24 13.63 20.36 17.32
N ALA A 25 14.03 20.90 16.15
CA ALA A 25 13.57 20.39 14.88
C ALA A 25 13.53 18.88 15.09
N ALA A 26 12.36 18.27 14.89
CA ALA A 26 12.19 16.85 15.05
C ALA A 26 13.47 16.27 14.45
N ALA A 27 14.25 15.59 15.26
CA ALA A 27 15.45 14.96 14.76
C ALA A 27 14.91 14.11 13.63
N GLU A 28 15.22 14.50 12.37
CA GLU A 28 15.09 13.57 11.27
C GLU A 28 15.68 12.29 11.83
N GLU A 29 14.86 11.29 12.04
CA GLU A 29 15.34 9.98 12.44
C GLU A 29 16.37 9.63 11.38
N LYS A 30 17.64 9.72 11.73
CA LYS A 30 18.76 9.26 10.90
C LYS A 30 18.71 7.74 10.93
N ILE A 31 17.66 7.20 10.37
CA ILE A 31 17.53 5.79 10.12
C ILE A 31 18.45 5.50 8.94
N ALA A 32 19.41 4.62 9.14
CA ALA A 32 20.45 4.18 8.23
C ALA A 32 21.58 5.18 7.87
N GLY A 33 21.46 6.46 8.12
CA GLY A 33 22.57 7.43 7.91
C GLY A 33 23.03 7.64 6.47
N PHE A 34 22.28 7.14 5.46
CA PHE A 34 22.64 7.26 4.06
C PHE A 34 21.95 8.45 3.40
N SER A 35 22.74 9.32 2.77
CA SER A 35 22.24 10.53 2.12
C SER A 35 21.44 10.26 0.83
N ASP A 36 21.63 9.09 0.24
CA ASP A 36 20.99 8.64 -1.00
C ASP A 36 19.82 7.66 -0.76
N VAL A 37 19.36 7.53 0.50
CA VAL A 37 18.20 6.72 0.91
C VAL A 37 17.23 7.61 1.66
N LYS A 38 16.08 7.88 1.06
CA LYS A 38 15.03 8.74 1.62
C LYS A 38 13.85 7.91 2.12
N PRO A 39 13.07 8.39 3.10
CA PRO A 39 11.83 7.72 3.54
C PRO A 39 10.84 7.43 2.42
N SER A 40 10.78 8.27 1.37
CA SER A 40 9.92 8.10 0.20
C SER A 40 10.39 7.01 -0.78
N HIS A 41 11.57 6.44 -0.61
CA HIS A 41 12.01 5.38 -1.50
C HIS A 41 11.37 4.03 -1.13
N TRP A 42 10.84 3.31 -2.11
CA TRP A 42 10.22 1.99 -1.92
C TRP A 42 11.11 0.98 -1.18
N PHE A 43 12.42 1.14 -1.29
CA PHE A 43 13.42 0.29 -0.63
C PHE A 43 13.86 0.80 0.74
N TYR A 44 13.32 1.92 1.24
CA TYR A 44 13.77 2.58 2.46
C TYR A 44 13.77 1.64 3.67
N LYS A 45 12.64 0.97 3.93
CA LYS A 45 12.49 0.03 5.06
C LYS A 45 13.51 -1.11 4.98
N ALA A 46 13.66 -1.71 3.80
CA ALA A 46 14.57 -2.83 3.60
C ALA A 46 16.05 -2.43 3.75
N VAL A 47 16.43 -1.27 3.23
CA VAL A 47 17.79 -0.74 3.35
C VAL A 47 18.09 -0.33 4.80
N SER A 48 17.17 0.36 5.48
CA SER A 48 17.32 0.73 6.89
C SER A 48 17.52 -0.51 7.75
N TYR A 49 16.64 -1.50 7.58
CA TYR A 49 16.72 -2.76 8.29
C TYR A 49 18.03 -3.51 8.03
N ALA A 50 18.44 -3.61 6.77
CA ALA A 50 19.68 -4.29 6.38
C ALA A 50 20.92 -3.61 6.98
N ALA A 51 20.91 -2.28 7.09
CA ALA A 51 21.98 -1.52 7.72
C ALA A 51 22.00 -1.68 9.24
N GLU A 52 20.86 -1.56 9.91
CA GLU A 52 20.71 -1.70 11.37
C GLU A 52 21.09 -3.08 11.86
N ASN A 53 20.79 -4.12 11.08
CA ASN A 53 21.12 -5.52 11.40
C ASN A 53 22.48 -5.95 10.83
N GLY A 54 23.29 -5.04 10.31
CA GLY A 54 24.64 -5.34 9.80
C GLY A 54 24.67 -6.25 8.56
N LEU A 55 23.54 -6.42 7.88
CA LEU A 55 23.44 -7.27 6.68
C LEU A 55 24.07 -6.60 5.47
N MET A 56 23.88 -5.29 5.35
CA MET A 56 24.45 -4.50 4.26
C MET A 56 25.01 -3.18 4.80
N VAL A 57 26.16 -2.79 4.31
CA VAL A 57 26.83 -1.53 4.67
C VAL A 57 26.85 -0.58 3.48
N GLY A 58 27.11 0.71 3.72
CA GLY A 58 27.33 1.69 2.66
C GLY A 58 28.52 1.32 1.74
N THR A 59 28.53 1.86 0.54
CA THR A 59 29.66 1.74 -0.40
C THR A 59 30.75 2.76 -0.09
N SER A 60 30.40 3.83 0.61
CA SER A 60 31.28 4.83 1.19
C SER A 60 30.58 5.47 2.39
N ASP A 61 31.28 6.39 3.08
CA ASP A 61 30.71 7.08 4.24
C ASP A 61 29.42 7.83 3.88
N GLY A 62 28.33 7.46 4.54
CA GLY A 62 27.00 8.03 4.35
C GLY A 62 26.35 7.79 2.97
N VAL A 63 26.81 6.80 2.17
CA VAL A 63 26.24 6.48 0.86
C VAL A 63 25.97 4.98 0.72
N PHE A 64 24.72 4.60 0.41
CA PHE A 64 24.32 3.22 0.20
C PHE A 64 24.52 2.72 -1.23
N SER A 65 24.37 3.61 -2.22
CA SER A 65 24.40 3.32 -3.65
C SER A 65 23.29 2.33 -4.09
N PRO A 66 21.99 2.68 -3.93
CA PRO A 66 20.88 1.76 -4.13
C PRO A 66 20.81 1.19 -5.56
N ASN A 67 21.22 1.97 -6.56
CA ASN A 67 21.19 1.59 -7.98
C ASN A 67 22.45 0.84 -8.45
N LEU A 68 23.46 0.70 -7.60
CA LEU A 68 24.66 -0.08 -7.95
C LEU A 68 24.29 -1.54 -8.14
N LYS A 69 24.82 -2.16 -9.18
CA LYS A 69 24.58 -3.58 -9.48
C LYS A 69 25.15 -4.46 -8.39
N PHE A 70 24.39 -5.49 -8.03
CA PHE A 70 24.73 -6.42 -6.98
C PHE A 70 25.61 -7.56 -7.53
N THR A 71 26.69 -7.87 -6.83
CA THR A 71 27.66 -8.86 -7.33
C THR A 71 27.54 -10.19 -6.58
N ARG A 72 28.17 -11.23 -7.13
CA ARG A 72 28.24 -12.55 -6.51
C ARG A 72 28.92 -12.50 -5.13
N ALA A 73 30.01 -11.73 -5.01
CA ALA A 73 30.69 -11.54 -3.71
C ALA A 73 29.79 -10.84 -2.68
N MET A 74 29.05 -9.81 -3.08
CA MET A 74 28.09 -9.13 -2.20
C MET A 74 26.99 -10.09 -1.73
N THR A 75 26.51 -10.97 -2.61
CA THR A 75 25.46 -11.95 -2.28
C THR A 75 25.91 -12.91 -1.17
N VAL A 76 27.07 -13.55 -1.32
CA VAL A 76 27.53 -14.49 -0.29
C VAL A 76 27.89 -13.79 1.01
N GLN A 77 28.35 -12.55 0.94
CA GLN A 77 28.62 -11.75 2.14
C GLN A 77 27.34 -11.53 2.96
N VAL A 78 26.25 -11.11 2.31
CA VAL A 78 24.96 -10.92 3.00
C VAL A 78 24.40 -12.23 3.52
N LEU A 79 24.44 -13.30 2.74
CA LEU A 79 24.00 -14.64 3.18
C LEU A 79 24.80 -15.12 4.38
N SER A 80 26.11 -14.87 4.41
CA SER A 80 26.95 -15.23 5.56
C SER A 80 26.63 -14.43 6.82
N GLN A 81 26.25 -13.16 6.69
CA GLN A 81 25.74 -12.36 7.82
C GLN A 81 24.39 -12.90 8.32
N LEU A 82 23.50 -13.22 7.38
CA LEU A 82 22.19 -13.81 7.72
C LEU A 82 22.31 -15.16 8.40
N SER A 83 23.34 -15.97 8.07
CA SER A 83 23.52 -17.29 8.68
C SER A 83 23.74 -17.21 10.19
N GLY A 84 24.48 -16.21 10.62
CA GLY A 84 25.00 -16.12 11.99
C GLY A 84 26.14 -17.10 12.27
N ASP A 85 26.68 -17.79 11.26
CA ASP A 85 27.77 -18.74 11.42
C ASP A 85 29.09 -18.03 11.77
N ASP A 86 29.95 -18.70 12.53
CA ASP A 86 31.32 -18.21 12.76
C ASP A 86 32.20 -18.46 11.54
N LEU A 87 32.63 -17.37 10.91
CA LEU A 87 33.52 -17.44 9.76
C LEU A 87 35.02 -17.41 10.12
N SER A 88 35.40 -17.46 11.37
CA SER A 88 36.81 -17.34 11.80
C SER A 88 37.69 -18.48 11.30
N GLY A 89 37.10 -19.65 11.05
CA GLY A 89 37.79 -20.85 10.52
C GLY A 89 38.13 -20.80 9.04
N TYR A 90 37.43 -19.94 8.26
CA TYR A 90 37.64 -19.84 6.80
C TYR A 90 38.78 -18.89 6.48
N LYS A 91 39.82 -19.37 5.77
CA LYS A 91 41.05 -18.60 5.52
C LYS A 91 41.44 -18.53 4.06
N THR A 92 41.31 -19.62 3.35
CA THR A 92 41.76 -19.79 1.95
C THR A 92 40.63 -20.37 1.11
N SER A 93 40.52 -19.92 -0.13
CA SER A 93 39.51 -20.39 -1.06
C SER A 93 40.10 -21.34 -2.11
N ASP A 94 39.32 -22.34 -2.49
CA ASP A 94 39.67 -23.25 -3.59
C ASP A 94 39.50 -22.56 -4.96
N PHE A 95 38.90 -21.39 -5.03
CA PHE A 95 38.73 -20.64 -6.26
C PHE A 95 39.94 -19.76 -6.56
N PRO A 96 40.61 -19.90 -7.72
CA PRO A 96 41.85 -19.20 -8.04
C PRO A 96 41.66 -17.67 -8.19
N ASP A 97 40.44 -17.21 -8.38
CA ASP A 97 40.07 -15.79 -8.49
C ASP A 97 39.55 -15.15 -7.18
N VAL A 98 39.74 -15.83 -6.05
CA VAL A 98 39.38 -15.36 -4.70
C VAL A 98 40.66 -15.25 -3.86
N PRO A 99 41.29 -14.07 -3.80
CA PRO A 99 42.46 -13.86 -2.94
C PRO A 99 42.14 -14.05 -1.46
N ASP A 100 43.03 -14.63 -0.68
CA ASP A 100 42.86 -14.92 0.73
C ASP A 100 42.61 -13.64 1.57
N ASN A 101 43.16 -12.52 1.14
CA ASN A 101 42.98 -11.21 1.80
C ASN A 101 41.77 -10.41 1.26
N ALA A 102 40.98 -10.97 0.34
CA ALA A 102 39.77 -10.32 -0.13
C ALA A 102 38.71 -10.25 0.98
N TRP A 103 37.99 -9.14 1.08
CA TRP A 103 36.96 -8.93 2.09
C TRP A 103 35.85 -9.97 2.05
N PHE A 104 35.64 -10.59 0.91
CA PHE A 104 34.63 -11.64 0.66
C PHE A 104 35.19 -13.06 0.77
N CYS A 105 36.49 -13.26 0.98
CA CYS A 105 37.11 -14.60 0.91
C CYS A 105 36.43 -15.57 1.88
N LYS A 106 36.27 -15.20 3.14
CA LYS A 106 35.63 -16.05 4.16
C LYS A 106 34.19 -16.42 3.80
N ALA A 107 33.43 -15.47 3.30
CA ALA A 107 32.04 -15.69 2.89
C ALA A 107 31.95 -16.62 1.67
N VAL A 108 32.87 -16.50 0.72
CA VAL A 108 32.95 -17.41 -0.44
C VAL A 108 33.29 -18.82 -0.01
N CYS A 109 34.29 -19.01 0.85
CA CYS A 109 34.68 -20.32 1.38
C CYS A 109 33.51 -20.99 2.10
N TRP A 110 32.86 -20.25 3.00
CA TRP A 110 31.69 -20.69 3.73
C TRP A 110 30.54 -21.09 2.79
N ALA A 111 30.20 -20.23 1.80
CA ALA A 111 29.10 -20.48 0.89
C ALA A 111 29.36 -21.71 -0.02
N ALA A 112 30.61 -21.93 -0.41
CA ALA A 112 31.02 -23.10 -1.19
C ALA A 112 30.93 -24.38 -0.34
N GLU A 113 31.46 -24.38 0.89
CA GLU A 113 31.37 -25.51 1.82
C GLU A 113 29.92 -25.88 2.15
N LYS A 114 29.06 -24.87 2.34
CA LYS A 114 27.64 -25.10 2.61
C LYS A 114 26.84 -25.53 1.37
N GLY A 115 27.45 -25.52 0.17
CA GLY A 115 26.77 -25.86 -1.07
C GLY A 115 25.81 -24.78 -1.60
N ILE A 116 25.88 -23.57 -1.01
CA ILE A 116 25.03 -22.42 -1.42
C ILE A 116 25.45 -21.91 -2.79
N VAL A 117 26.74 -21.96 -3.10
CA VAL A 117 27.29 -21.55 -4.40
C VAL A 117 28.21 -22.62 -4.98
N ALA A 118 28.26 -22.62 -6.32
CA ALA A 118 29.26 -23.36 -7.08
C ALA A 118 30.09 -22.40 -7.94
N GLY A 119 31.25 -22.81 -8.31
CA GLY A 119 32.06 -22.10 -9.31
C GLY A 119 31.46 -22.16 -10.71
N ILE A 120 31.90 -21.26 -11.55
CA ILE A 120 31.61 -21.23 -13.00
C ILE A 120 32.94 -21.35 -13.71
N ASP A 121 33.15 -22.46 -14.46
CA ASP A 121 34.42 -22.79 -15.13
C ASP A 121 35.61 -22.80 -14.14
N GLY A 122 35.43 -23.35 -12.96
CA GLY A 122 36.45 -23.44 -11.92
C GLY A 122 36.80 -22.13 -11.20
N LYS A 123 36.04 -21.07 -11.41
CA LYS A 123 36.20 -19.75 -10.78
C LYS A 123 34.95 -19.35 -10.05
N PHE A 124 35.06 -18.53 -8.99
CA PHE A 124 33.94 -17.98 -8.28
C PHE A 124 33.30 -16.78 -9.01
N LYS A 125 34.10 -15.98 -9.70
CA LYS A 125 33.70 -14.74 -10.40
C LYS A 125 33.09 -13.70 -9.45
N PRO A 126 33.84 -13.21 -8.42
CA PRO A 126 33.32 -12.40 -7.33
C PRO A 126 32.70 -11.06 -7.78
N ASN A 127 33.23 -10.48 -8.84
CA ASN A 127 32.81 -9.17 -9.36
C ASN A 127 31.70 -9.25 -10.42
N ASP A 128 31.35 -10.46 -10.85
CA ASP A 128 30.25 -10.61 -11.80
C ASP A 128 28.95 -10.20 -11.14
N VAL A 129 28.17 -9.40 -11.84
CA VAL A 129 26.81 -9.02 -11.39
C VAL A 129 25.88 -10.23 -11.44
N VAL A 130 25.04 -10.38 -10.43
CA VAL A 130 24.09 -11.50 -10.40
C VAL A 130 22.84 -11.17 -11.20
N THR A 131 22.36 -12.15 -11.96
CA THR A 131 21.02 -12.08 -12.52
C THR A 131 19.99 -12.43 -11.44
N ARG A 132 18.73 -12.03 -11.65
CA ARG A 132 17.66 -12.30 -10.70
C ARG A 132 17.43 -13.79 -10.49
N GLU A 133 17.53 -14.62 -11.56
CA GLU A 133 17.45 -16.08 -11.43
C GLU A 133 18.65 -16.69 -10.67
N GLN A 134 19.86 -16.12 -10.82
CA GLN A 134 21.03 -16.55 -10.06
C GLN A 134 20.89 -16.21 -8.59
N LEU A 135 20.37 -15.02 -8.30
CA LEU A 135 20.11 -14.57 -6.93
C LEU A 135 19.04 -15.45 -6.26
N ALA A 136 17.95 -15.77 -6.97
CA ALA A 136 16.92 -16.70 -6.49
C ALA A 136 17.53 -18.05 -6.11
N ARG A 137 18.38 -18.62 -6.96
CA ARG A 137 19.05 -19.89 -6.67
C ARG A 137 19.91 -19.81 -5.41
N MET A 138 20.74 -18.78 -5.28
CA MET A 138 21.61 -18.64 -4.11
C MET A 138 20.81 -18.50 -2.83
N ILE A 139 19.70 -17.75 -2.86
CA ILE A 139 18.79 -17.59 -1.71
C ILE A 139 18.08 -18.92 -1.40
N HIS A 140 17.57 -19.63 -2.40
CA HIS A 140 16.89 -20.92 -2.18
C HIS A 140 17.85 -21.98 -1.63
N GLN A 141 19.08 -22.09 -2.18
CA GLN A 141 20.08 -23.01 -1.62
C GLN A 141 20.44 -22.67 -0.16
N PHE A 142 20.50 -21.40 0.19
CA PHE A 142 20.61 -20.95 1.58
C PHE A 142 19.40 -21.42 2.41
N ALA A 143 18.18 -21.21 1.90
CA ALA A 143 16.97 -21.62 2.58
C ALA A 143 16.89 -23.14 2.82
N VAL A 144 17.31 -23.94 1.83
CA VAL A 144 17.45 -25.39 1.98
C VAL A 144 18.47 -25.73 3.07
N LYS A 145 19.64 -25.07 3.06
CA LYS A 145 20.73 -25.38 4.01
C LYS A 145 20.37 -25.06 5.46
N TYR A 146 19.54 -24.02 5.67
CA TYR A 146 19.15 -23.56 7.01
C TYR A 146 17.72 -24.00 7.41
N ASP A 147 17.19 -25.01 6.70
CA ASP A 147 15.89 -25.64 6.99
C ASP A 147 14.68 -24.68 6.88
N ILE A 148 14.87 -23.56 6.16
CA ILE A 148 13.80 -22.58 5.97
C ILE A 148 12.71 -23.15 5.05
N THR A 149 13.07 -23.99 4.07
CA THR A 149 12.13 -24.59 3.11
C THR A 149 11.12 -25.53 3.75
N ASN A 150 11.43 -26.15 4.90
CA ASN A 150 10.46 -26.96 5.63
C ASN A 150 9.37 -26.10 6.29
N LYS A 151 9.69 -24.85 6.59
CA LYS A 151 8.73 -23.86 7.10
C LYS A 151 7.99 -23.15 5.97
N PHE A 152 8.67 -22.94 4.85
CA PHE A 152 8.22 -22.22 3.68
C PHE A 152 8.41 -23.12 2.44
N PRO A 153 7.55 -24.14 2.26
CA PRO A 153 7.67 -25.07 1.15
C PRO A 153 7.42 -24.40 -0.20
N ALA A 154 7.81 -25.07 -1.28
CA ALA A 154 7.34 -24.70 -2.61
C ALA A 154 5.83 -24.90 -2.72
N GLY A 155 5.17 -24.04 -3.49
CA GLY A 155 3.72 -24.09 -3.71
C GLY A 155 3.38 -24.22 -5.20
N PRO A 156 2.08 -24.14 -5.53
CA PRO A 156 1.58 -24.36 -6.89
C PRO A 156 1.85 -23.18 -7.85
N VAL A 157 2.51 -22.12 -7.41
CA VAL A 157 2.81 -20.97 -8.28
C VAL A 157 3.85 -21.39 -9.30
N THR A 158 3.49 -21.31 -10.56
CA THR A 158 4.42 -21.50 -11.67
C THR A 158 4.85 -20.14 -12.21
N ALA A 159 6.09 -20.03 -12.59
CA ALA A 159 6.60 -18.82 -13.23
C ALA A 159 5.97 -18.56 -14.63
N ASP A 160 5.13 -19.46 -15.10
CA ASP A 160 4.44 -19.35 -16.40
C ASP A 160 3.36 -18.25 -16.42
N GLY A 161 2.92 -17.77 -15.24
CA GLY A 161 2.05 -16.59 -15.10
C GLY A 161 2.72 -15.26 -15.46
N PHE A 162 4.05 -15.23 -15.58
CA PHE A 162 4.77 -14.03 -16.00
C PHE A 162 5.04 -14.02 -17.50
N ALA A 163 4.92 -12.86 -18.13
CA ALA A 163 5.11 -12.68 -19.57
C ALA A 163 6.48 -13.20 -20.06
N ASP A 164 7.49 -13.19 -19.20
CA ASP A 164 8.85 -13.65 -19.47
C ASP A 164 9.26 -14.92 -18.66
N GLY A 165 8.30 -15.59 -18.04
CA GLY A 165 8.55 -16.81 -17.26
C GLY A 165 9.26 -17.91 -18.05
N ARG A 166 9.06 -17.97 -19.37
CA ARG A 166 9.76 -18.91 -20.28
C ARG A 166 11.24 -18.58 -20.46
N MET A 167 11.68 -17.38 -20.10
CA MET A 167 13.09 -16.97 -20.16
C MET A 167 13.90 -17.48 -18.97
N ILE A 168 13.26 -17.99 -17.93
CA ILE A 168 13.96 -18.60 -16.80
C ILE A 168 14.75 -19.81 -17.31
N GLY A 169 16.02 -19.88 -16.93
CA GLY A 169 16.86 -21.05 -17.22
C GLY A 169 16.27 -22.30 -16.56
N ALA A 170 16.23 -23.42 -17.26
CA ALA A 170 15.72 -24.68 -16.72
C ALA A 170 16.40 -25.08 -15.39
N TRP A 171 17.66 -24.70 -15.22
CA TRP A 171 18.47 -24.96 -14.02
C TRP A 171 18.05 -24.12 -12.80
N ALA A 172 17.31 -22.99 -12.99
CA ALA A 172 16.91 -22.07 -11.95
C ALA A 172 15.39 -22.05 -11.75
N ARG A 173 14.62 -22.80 -12.52
CA ARG A 173 13.16 -22.73 -12.51
C ARG A 173 12.57 -23.02 -11.13
N GLU A 174 12.96 -24.11 -10.52
CA GLU A 174 12.52 -24.49 -9.17
C GLU A 174 12.88 -23.43 -8.14
N ASP A 175 14.11 -22.89 -8.21
CA ASP A 175 14.59 -21.86 -7.29
C ASP A 175 13.80 -20.55 -7.43
N VAL A 176 13.47 -20.15 -8.68
CA VAL A 176 12.69 -18.95 -8.96
C VAL A 176 11.23 -19.14 -8.52
N GLU A 177 10.62 -20.29 -8.83
CA GLU A 177 9.23 -20.60 -8.43
C GLU A 177 9.09 -20.65 -6.91
N TRP A 178 10.04 -21.26 -6.20
CA TRP A 178 10.07 -21.21 -4.74
C TRP A 178 10.18 -19.76 -4.22
N ALA A 179 11.08 -18.96 -4.80
CA ALA A 179 11.31 -17.59 -4.38
C ALA A 179 10.09 -16.68 -4.67
N VAL A 180 9.38 -16.90 -5.78
CA VAL A 180 8.14 -16.20 -6.13
C VAL A 180 7.02 -16.61 -5.16
N TYR A 181 6.81 -17.90 -4.97
CA TYR A 181 5.78 -18.42 -4.07
C TYR A 181 5.91 -17.87 -2.64
N ASN A 182 7.14 -17.75 -2.16
CA ASN A 182 7.42 -17.24 -0.82
C ASN A 182 7.61 -15.70 -0.78
N GLY A 183 7.33 -15.00 -1.87
CA GLY A 183 7.43 -13.55 -1.93
C GLY A 183 8.85 -12.98 -1.78
N VAL A 184 9.88 -13.85 -1.88
CA VAL A 184 11.28 -13.42 -1.86
C VAL A 184 11.61 -12.66 -3.14
N ILE A 185 11.10 -13.11 -4.28
CA ILE A 185 11.20 -12.42 -5.56
C ILE A 185 9.81 -12.02 -6.02
N THR A 186 9.66 -10.74 -6.31
CA THR A 186 8.46 -10.16 -6.92
C THR A 186 8.75 -9.76 -8.36
N GLY A 187 7.72 -9.45 -9.13
CA GLY A 187 7.87 -8.91 -10.49
C GLY A 187 8.57 -7.55 -10.51
N VAL A 188 9.03 -7.16 -11.68
CA VAL A 188 9.64 -5.84 -11.93
C VAL A 188 8.68 -4.88 -12.62
N GLY A 189 7.38 -5.18 -12.56
CA GLY A 189 6.32 -4.48 -13.29
C GLY A 189 6.07 -5.12 -14.68
N ASN A 190 4.94 -4.75 -15.31
CA ASN A 190 4.53 -5.27 -16.62
C ASN A 190 4.50 -6.81 -16.67
N GLU A 191 4.02 -7.45 -15.60
CA GLU A 191 3.93 -8.92 -15.48
C GLU A 191 5.26 -9.64 -15.80
N LYS A 192 6.39 -9.02 -15.48
CA LYS A 192 7.72 -9.57 -15.76
C LYS A 192 8.49 -9.87 -14.48
N LEU A 193 9.20 -10.99 -14.48
CA LEU A 193 10.19 -11.35 -13.47
C LEU A 193 11.58 -10.79 -13.78
N ASP A 194 11.86 -10.54 -15.06
CA ASP A 194 13.18 -10.18 -15.59
C ASP A 194 14.29 -11.14 -15.10
N PRO A 195 14.16 -12.46 -15.34
CA PRO A 195 15.06 -13.46 -14.75
C PRO A 195 16.51 -13.27 -15.18
N LYS A 196 16.74 -12.73 -16.39
CA LYS A 196 18.07 -12.42 -16.94
C LYS A 196 18.57 -11.03 -16.59
N GLY A 197 17.71 -10.16 -16.08
CA GLY A 197 18.07 -8.85 -15.58
C GLY A 197 18.95 -8.94 -14.34
N THR A 198 19.74 -7.89 -14.11
CA THR A 198 20.68 -7.84 -12.99
C THR A 198 20.07 -7.11 -11.81
N ALA A 199 20.18 -7.69 -10.61
CA ALA A 199 19.70 -7.05 -9.39
C ALA A 199 20.53 -5.82 -9.02
N THR A 200 19.87 -4.80 -8.46
CA THR A 200 20.51 -3.66 -7.81
C THR A 200 20.66 -3.92 -6.30
N ARG A 201 21.46 -3.09 -5.61
CA ARG A 201 21.63 -3.18 -4.16
C ARG A 201 20.31 -2.97 -3.42
N ALA A 202 19.47 -2.03 -3.87
CA ALA A 202 18.14 -1.80 -3.28
C ALA A 202 17.23 -3.03 -3.45
N GLN A 203 17.19 -3.61 -4.64
CA GLN A 203 16.44 -4.85 -4.89
C GLN A 203 16.96 -6.01 -4.03
N ALA A 204 18.28 -6.16 -3.94
CA ALA A 204 18.88 -7.19 -3.10
C ALA A 204 18.55 -6.98 -1.61
N ALA A 205 18.56 -5.73 -1.11
CA ALA A 205 18.16 -5.43 0.25
C ALA A 205 16.74 -5.91 0.54
N GLN A 206 15.79 -5.68 -0.39
CA GLN A 206 14.42 -6.15 -0.26
C GLN A 206 14.34 -7.69 -0.17
N LEU A 207 15.05 -8.40 -1.04
CA LEU A 207 15.05 -9.87 -1.01
C LEU A 207 15.61 -10.42 0.31
N PHE A 208 16.72 -9.83 0.80
CA PHE A 208 17.33 -10.26 2.06
C PHE A 208 16.51 -9.85 3.29
N TYR A 209 15.79 -8.76 3.21
CA TYR A 209 14.81 -8.37 4.21
C TYR A 209 13.74 -9.46 4.37
N THR A 210 13.12 -9.89 3.26
CA THR A 210 12.16 -10.99 3.25
C THR A 210 12.77 -12.29 3.81
N LEU A 211 13.94 -12.69 3.31
CA LEU A 211 14.61 -13.92 3.73
C LEU A 211 14.96 -13.94 5.22
N HIS A 212 15.35 -12.79 5.79
CA HIS A 212 15.65 -12.68 7.22
C HIS A 212 14.42 -12.99 8.08
N PHE A 213 13.26 -12.41 7.73
CA PHE A 213 12.01 -12.66 8.45
C PHE A 213 11.55 -14.12 8.31
N MET A 214 11.72 -14.72 7.15
CA MET A 214 11.48 -16.16 6.97
C MET A 214 12.37 -16.99 7.93
N LYS A 215 13.66 -16.66 8.03
CA LYS A 215 14.59 -17.40 8.91
C LYS A 215 14.24 -17.29 10.39
N THR A 216 13.79 -16.12 10.83
CA THR A 216 13.52 -15.83 12.26
C THR A 216 12.12 -16.22 12.71
N ASP A 217 11.29 -16.85 11.86
CA ASP A 217 9.86 -17.08 12.08
C ASP A 217 9.07 -15.79 12.38
N SER A 218 9.68 -14.66 12.11
CA SER A 218 9.05 -13.38 12.21
C SER A 218 8.17 -13.15 11.00
N VAL A 219 7.29 -12.19 11.09
CA VAL A 219 6.33 -11.85 10.04
C VAL A 219 7.00 -11.64 8.68
N LEU A 220 6.41 -12.16 7.64
CA LEU A 220 6.83 -11.85 6.27
C LEU A 220 6.66 -10.34 6.01
N PRO A 221 7.60 -9.72 5.30
CA PRO A 221 7.49 -8.30 4.96
C PRO A 221 6.22 -7.99 4.17
N PRO A 222 5.71 -6.77 4.29
CA PRO A 222 4.40 -6.38 3.79
C PRO A 222 4.20 -6.35 2.27
N ASP A 223 5.22 -6.48 1.44
CA ASP A 223 5.16 -6.10 0.03
C ASP A 223 5.09 -7.26 -0.98
N THR A 224 4.65 -8.43 -0.55
CA THR A 224 4.41 -9.50 -1.52
C THR A 224 2.99 -9.40 -2.04
N LYS A 225 2.81 -8.85 -3.24
CA LYS A 225 1.58 -9.04 -4.00
C LYS A 225 1.46 -10.54 -4.28
N ASP A 226 0.39 -11.16 -3.78
CA ASP A 226 0.10 -12.56 -4.09
C ASP A 226 -0.28 -12.65 -5.57
N PHE A 227 0.52 -13.35 -6.35
CA PHE A 227 0.31 -13.51 -7.79
C PHE A 227 -0.80 -14.50 -8.18
N ASP A 228 -1.53 -15.07 -7.21
CA ASP A 228 -2.63 -16.00 -7.47
C ASP A 228 -3.86 -15.38 -8.15
N ALA A 229 -3.82 -14.08 -8.44
CA ALA A 229 -4.94 -13.36 -9.02
C ALA A 229 -4.58 -12.62 -10.32
N ILE A 230 -3.83 -13.26 -11.23
CA ILE A 230 -3.89 -12.85 -12.63
C ILE A 230 -5.24 -13.31 -13.16
N THR A 231 -6.27 -12.55 -12.85
CA THR A 231 -7.54 -12.65 -13.58
C THR A 231 -7.24 -12.12 -14.97
N LEU A 232 -7.26 -13.01 -15.96
CA LEU A 232 -7.11 -12.63 -17.36
C LEU A 232 -8.12 -11.51 -17.65
N ARG A 233 -7.59 -10.33 -17.94
CA ARG A 233 -8.37 -9.15 -18.31
C ARG A 233 -9.26 -9.48 -19.49
N GLU A 234 -10.57 -9.29 -19.36
CA GLU A 234 -11.43 -9.07 -20.52
C GLU A 234 -11.09 -7.65 -21.03
N SER A 235 -10.15 -7.60 -21.98
CA SER A 235 -9.63 -6.51 -22.80
C SER A 235 -10.40 -5.17 -22.85
N ASP A 236 -9.66 -4.10 -23.06
CA ASP A 236 -10.03 -2.78 -23.63
C ASP A 236 -11.08 -1.92 -22.88
N ALA A 237 -11.62 -2.36 -21.75
CA ALA A 237 -12.53 -1.55 -20.95
C ALA A 237 -11.75 -0.54 -20.08
N ILE A 238 -12.20 0.70 -20.09
CA ILE A 238 -11.81 1.70 -19.09
C ILE A 238 -12.40 1.26 -17.76
N GLN A 239 -11.56 1.03 -16.76
CA GLN A 239 -11.98 0.62 -15.43
C GLN A 239 -11.63 1.71 -14.42
N ILE A 240 -12.63 2.10 -13.63
CA ILE A 240 -12.52 3.14 -12.60
C ILE A 240 -12.83 2.50 -11.25
N PHE A 241 -11.90 2.61 -10.31
CA PHE A 241 -12.06 2.13 -8.94
C PHE A 241 -12.25 3.31 -8.00
N CYS A 242 -13.44 3.45 -7.42
CA CYS A 242 -13.81 4.52 -6.51
C CYS A 242 -13.65 4.04 -5.06
N TRP A 243 -12.66 4.58 -4.37
CA TRP A 243 -12.29 4.25 -3.00
C TRP A 243 -12.78 5.30 -2.03
N GLY A 244 -13.38 4.91 -0.92
CA GLY A 244 -13.77 5.84 0.12
C GLY A 244 -14.72 5.27 1.15
N ASP A 245 -15.28 6.17 1.94
CA ASP A 245 -16.21 5.92 3.03
C ASP A 245 -17.69 5.98 2.58
N SER A 246 -18.57 6.45 3.46
CA SER A 246 -19.99 6.62 3.18
C SER A 246 -20.28 7.59 2.03
N MET A 247 -19.41 8.59 1.81
CA MET A 247 -19.58 9.55 0.72
C MET A 247 -19.41 8.89 -0.65
N THR A 248 -18.49 7.94 -0.76
CA THR A 248 -18.32 7.11 -1.97
C THR A 248 -19.43 6.07 -2.07
N ALA A 249 -19.81 5.43 -0.94
CA ALA A 249 -20.92 4.47 -0.91
C ALA A 249 -22.26 5.09 -1.31
N GLY A 250 -22.41 6.41 -1.17
CA GLY A 250 -23.62 7.19 -1.42
C GLY A 250 -24.12 7.21 -2.86
N GLY A 251 -23.29 6.83 -3.86
CA GLY A 251 -23.77 6.57 -5.21
C GLY A 251 -23.15 7.39 -6.34
N TYR A 252 -22.21 8.32 -6.10
CA TYR A 252 -21.57 9.04 -7.21
C TYR A 252 -20.85 8.12 -8.23
N PRO A 253 -20.30 6.95 -7.86
CA PRO A 253 -19.70 6.06 -8.84
C PRO A 253 -20.71 5.52 -9.86
N GLU A 254 -21.95 5.26 -9.43
CA GLU A 254 -23.05 4.86 -10.29
C GLU A 254 -23.45 6.01 -11.24
N GLU A 255 -23.52 7.22 -10.74
CA GLU A 255 -23.79 8.42 -11.52
C GLU A 255 -22.67 8.72 -12.54
N LEU A 256 -21.41 8.53 -12.16
CA LEU A 256 -20.26 8.61 -13.08
C LEU A 256 -20.42 7.63 -14.25
N ARG A 257 -20.78 6.37 -13.95
CA ARG A 257 -21.01 5.35 -14.98
C ARG A 257 -22.14 5.77 -15.92
N ASP A 258 -23.26 6.21 -15.36
CA ASP A 258 -24.46 6.55 -16.13
C ASP A 258 -24.22 7.81 -16.97
N TYR A 259 -23.45 8.77 -16.46
CA TYR A 259 -23.02 9.95 -17.21
C TYR A 259 -22.08 9.58 -18.37
N ALA A 260 -21.10 8.70 -18.14
CA ALA A 260 -20.23 8.20 -19.19
C ALA A 260 -21.01 7.46 -20.28
N PHE A 261 -22.01 6.66 -19.88
CA PHE A 261 -22.91 5.99 -20.83
C PHE A 261 -23.68 7.00 -21.71
N ALA A 262 -24.20 8.07 -21.11
CA ALA A 262 -24.88 9.14 -21.85
C ALA A 262 -23.95 9.90 -22.82
N HIS A 263 -22.64 9.85 -22.60
CA HIS A 263 -21.61 10.48 -23.43
C HIS A 263 -20.91 9.51 -24.39
N GLY A 264 -21.54 8.38 -24.70
CA GLY A 264 -21.14 7.48 -25.78
C GLY A 264 -20.30 6.28 -25.36
N TYR A 265 -20.03 6.09 -24.06
CA TYR A 265 -19.37 4.88 -23.56
C TYR A 265 -20.37 3.76 -23.27
N GLY A 266 -20.19 2.59 -23.86
CA GLY A 266 -21.00 1.40 -23.55
C GLY A 266 -20.66 0.81 -22.17
N THR A 267 -21.62 0.10 -21.55
CA THR A 267 -21.42 -0.54 -20.23
C THR A 267 -20.29 -1.59 -20.21
N ARG A 268 -19.86 -2.07 -21.36
CA ARG A 268 -18.71 -2.97 -21.50
C ARG A 268 -17.40 -2.22 -21.71
N GLU A 269 -17.47 -0.96 -22.14
CA GLU A 269 -16.30 -0.12 -22.42
C GLU A 269 -15.90 0.74 -21.22
N PHE A 270 -16.84 1.05 -20.32
CA PHE A 270 -16.64 1.88 -19.14
C PHE A 270 -17.22 1.19 -17.92
N LYS A 271 -16.36 0.73 -17.02
CA LYS A 271 -16.73 0.02 -15.80
C LYS A 271 -16.34 0.86 -14.59
N VAL A 272 -17.27 1.05 -13.69
CA VAL A 272 -17.02 1.75 -12.43
C VAL A 272 -17.28 0.78 -11.28
N TYR A 273 -16.31 0.68 -10.39
CA TYR A 273 -16.36 -0.15 -9.18
C TYR A 273 -16.47 0.76 -7.96
N ASN A 274 -17.60 0.63 -7.26
CA ASN A 274 -17.83 1.36 -6.01
C ASN A 274 -17.28 0.56 -4.83
N TYR A 275 -16.15 0.99 -4.30
CA TYR A 275 -15.50 0.42 -3.10
C TYR A 275 -15.66 1.33 -1.87
N GLY A 276 -16.69 2.17 -1.88
CA GLY A 276 -17.10 2.94 -0.72
C GLY A 276 -17.77 2.07 0.34
N ALA A 277 -17.45 2.30 1.60
CA ALA A 277 -18.08 1.65 2.74
C ALA A 277 -18.30 2.65 3.88
N GLY A 278 -19.55 2.72 4.37
CA GLY A 278 -19.90 3.65 5.47
C GLY A 278 -19.09 3.38 6.73
N GLY A 279 -18.62 4.43 7.38
CA GLY A 279 -17.82 4.33 8.61
C GLY A 279 -16.34 4.01 8.41
N ASP A 280 -15.86 3.77 7.19
CA ASP A 280 -14.43 3.55 6.95
C ASP A 280 -13.61 4.81 7.24
N THR A 281 -12.49 4.64 7.92
CA THR A 281 -11.42 5.65 7.99
C THR A 281 -10.56 5.60 6.70
N ALA A 282 -9.71 6.59 6.50
CA ALA A 282 -8.79 6.58 5.36
C ALA A 282 -7.83 5.38 5.41
N GLU A 283 -7.38 4.98 6.61
CA GLU A 283 -6.56 3.78 6.81
C GLU A 283 -7.32 2.50 6.46
N HIS A 284 -8.60 2.37 6.85
CA HIS A 284 -9.42 1.22 6.48
C HIS A 284 -9.57 1.10 4.96
N VAL A 285 -9.78 2.22 4.27
CA VAL A 285 -9.82 2.26 2.80
C VAL A 285 -8.47 1.82 2.21
N ALA A 286 -7.35 2.34 2.74
CA ALA A 286 -6.00 1.97 2.32
C ALA A 286 -5.69 0.49 2.60
N MET A 287 -6.18 -0.08 3.72
CA MET A 287 -6.07 -1.52 4.01
C MET A 287 -6.84 -2.37 3.00
N LYS A 288 -8.06 -1.96 2.63
CA LYS A 288 -8.88 -2.67 1.65
C LYS A 288 -8.30 -2.59 0.24
N GLN A 289 -7.70 -1.47 -0.12
CA GLN A 289 -6.99 -1.30 -1.39
C GLN A 289 -5.69 -2.11 -1.43
N GLY A 290 -4.99 -2.27 -0.30
CA GLY A 290 -3.74 -3.00 -0.18
C GLY A 290 -2.51 -2.14 0.15
N ALA A 291 -2.64 -0.82 0.13
CA ALA A 291 -1.59 0.14 0.45
C ALA A 291 -1.12 0.03 1.92
N MET A 292 -2.03 -0.40 2.80
CA MET A 292 -1.74 -0.74 4.19
C MET A 292 -2.06 -2.23 4.41
N PRO A 293 -1.05 -3.11 4.47
CA PRO A 293 -1.28 -4.54 4.53
C PRO A 293 -1.92 -4.99 5.86
N MET A 294 -2.83 -5.97 5.76
CA MET A 294 -3.42 -6.66 6.90
C MET A 294 -2.92 -8.09 7.01
N TYR A 295 -2.92 -8.60 8.24
CA TYR A 295 -2.49 -9.96 8.55
C TYR A 295 -3.50 -10.66 9.45
N VAL A 296 -3.57 -11.99 9.35
CA VAL A 296 -4.29 -12.84 10.29
C VAL A 296 -3.33 -13.59 11.21
N ALA A 297 -3.70 -13.69 12.49
CA ALA A 297 -3.04 -14.61 13.42
C ALA A 297 -3.20 -16.08 12.98
N PRO A 298 -2.36 -17.00 13.46
CA PRO A 298 -2.52 -18.43 13.20
C PRO A 298 -3.91 -18.95 13.54
N PHE A 299 -4.49 -19.73 12.63
CA PHE A 299 -5.79 -20.36 12.79
C PHE A 299 -5.93 -21.56 11.84
N LYS A 300 -7.03 -22.30 11.96
CA LYS A 300 -7.34 -23.39 11.03
C LYS A 300 -8.52 -23.03 10.14
N ILE A 301 -8.34 -23.20 8.83
CA ILE A 301 -9.41 -23.08 7.86
C ILE A 301 -10.09 -24.46 7.75
N PRO A 302 -11.37 -24.59 8.12
CA PRO A 302 -12.07 -25.88 8.08
C PRO A 302 -12.16 -26.48 6.67
N ALA A 303 -12.31 -27.79 6.60
CA ALA A 303 -12.56 -28.53 5.35
C ALA A 303 -13.95 -28.28 4.76
N ASP A 304 -14.78 -27.52 5.41
CA ASP A 304 -16.09 -27.08 4.97
C ASP A 304 -16.20 -25.54 4.97
N LYS A 305 -17.42 -25.01 4.89
CA LYS A 305 -17.70 -23.57 4.91
C LYS A 305 -18.08 -23.06 6.31
N THR A 306 -17.71 -23.75 7.35
CA THR A 306 -17.95 -23.29 8.72
C THR A 306 -17.16 -21.99 8.95
N PRO A 307 -17.81 -20.88 9.36
CA PRO A 307 -17.11 -19.66 9.70
C PRO A 307 -16.14 -19.90 10.87
N VAL A 308 -14.93 -19.44 10.73
CA VAL A 308 -13.91 -19.52 11.79
C VAL A 308 -13.49 -18.13 12.21
N ARG A 309 -13.42 -17.90 13.53
CA ARG A 309 -12.96 -16.62 14.08
C ARG A 309 -11.50 -16.38 13.71
N ILE A 310 -11.19 -15.15 13.29
CA ILE A 310 -9.86 -14.69 12.98
C ILE A 310 -9.56 -13.39 13.73
N TYR A 311 -8.28 -13.09 13.89
CA TYR A 311 -7.79 -11.82 14.43
C TYR A 311 -7.00 -11.13 13.34
N LEU A 312 -7.42 -9.91 12.97
CA LEU A 312 -6.76 -9.07 11.98
C LEU A 312 -5.79 -8.12 12.65
N TYR A 313 -4.64 -7.94 12.05
CA TYR A 313 -3.60 -7.02 12.50
C TYR A 313 -3.18 -6.11 11.35
N ASP A 314 -2.86 -4.87 11.67
CA ASP A 314 -2.21 -3.95 10.74
C ASP A 314 -0.73 -4.30 10.52
N GLU A 315 -0.02 -3.49 9.77
CA GLU A 315 1.41 -3.65 9.49
C GLU A 315 2.31 -3.45 10.73
N ASN A 316 1.81 -2.81 11.79
CA ASN A 316 2.49 -2.58 13.06
C ASN A 316 2.14 -3.64 14.11
N TYR A 317 1.36 -4.67 13.71
CA TYR A 317 0.84 -5.74 14.57
C TYR A 317 -0.12 -5.24 15.66
N VAL A 318 -0.76 -4.11 15.42
CA VAL A 318 -1.88 -3.64 16.22
C VAL A 318 -3.14 -4.35 15.73
N LEU A 319 -3.97 -4.80 16.67
CA LEU A 319 -5.25 -5.42 16.34
C LEU A 319 -6.12 -4.40 15.61
N VAL A 320 -6.63 -4.80 14.44
CA VAL A 320 -7.59 -3.99 13.69
C VAL A 320 -8.95 -4.16 14.36
N GLU A 321 -9.38 -3.15 15.12
CA GLU A 321 -10.57 -3.24 15.95
C GLU A 321 -11.86 -3.08 15.16
N SER A 322 -11.91 -2.24 14.15
CA SER A 322 -13.13 -1.94 13.42
C SER A 322 -12.86 -1.68 11.95
N LEU A 323 -12.97 -2.69 11.11
CA LEU A 323 -13.13 -2.49 9.66
C LEU A 323 -14.62 -2.28 9.37
N ALA A 324 -15.11 -1.11 9.70
CA ALA A 324 -16.47 -0.61 9.46
C ALA A 324 -17.63 -1.61 9.54
N ASP A 325 -18.63 -1.22 10.27
CA ASP A 325 -19.91 -1.91 10.50
C ASP A 325 -20.65 -2.34 9.24
N LEU A 326 -20.37 -1.77 8.09
CA LEU A 326 -21.33 -1.76 6.99
C LEU A 326 -20.79 -2.26 5.65
N GLY A 327 -19.50 -2.56 5.49
CA GLY A 327 -19.05 -2.84 4.14
C GLY A 327 -17.85 -3.77 3.98
N THR A 328 -18.09 -4.90 3.34
CA THR A 328 -17.03 -5.78 2.82
C THR A 328 -16.62 -5.41 1.39
N LYS A 329 -17.09 -4.27 0.85
CA LYS A 329 -16.72 -3.80 -0.49
C LYS A 329 -15.22 -3.46 -0.52
N GLY A 330 -14.52 -3.95 -1.51
CA GLY A 330 -13.07 -3.85 -1.60
C GLY A 330 -12.30 -4.85 -0.71
N LEU A 331 -12.89 -5.31 0.40
CA LEU A 331 -12.28 -6.31 1.28
C LEU A 331 -12.50 -7.72 0.73
N SER A 332 -13.75 -8.12 0.52
CA SER A 332 -14.12 -9.49 0.12
C SER A 332 -14.48 -9.59 -1.38
N PRO A 333 -14.17 -10.71 -2.03
CA PRO A 333 -13.52 -11.89 -1.49
C PRO A 333 -12.06 -11.66 -1.11
N VAL A 334 -11.59 -12.35 -0.07
CA VAL A 334 -10.17 -12.34 0.34
C VAL A 334 -9.52 -13.66 0.02
N THR A 335 -8.19 -13.66 -0.08
CA THR A 335 -7.38 -14.86 -0.11
C THR A 335 -6.47 -14.90 1.13
N ILE A 336 -6.51 -15.98 1.89
CA ILE A 336 -5.69 -16.23 3.07
C ILE A 336 -5.06 -17.61 2.91
N ALA A 337 -3.73 -17.69 2.92
CA ALA A 337 -2.98 -18.92 2.67
C ALA A 337 -3.47 -19.68 1.42
N GLY A 338 -3.69 -18.97 0.32
CA GLY A 338 -4.18 -19.52 -0.95
C GLY A 338 -5.67 -19.95 -0.92
N GLN A 339 -6.39 -19.71 0.17
CA GLN A 339 -7.79 -20.08 0.30
C GLN A 339 -8.71 -18.87 0.11
N LYS A 340 -9.52 -18.90 -0.94
CA LYS A 340 -10.51 -17.87 -1.22
C LYS A 340 -11.66 -17.94 -0.21
N GLY A 341 -12.06 -16.80 0.31
CA GLY A 341 -13.12 -16.72 1.30
C GLY A 341 -13.71 -15.32 1.44
N GLN A 342 -14.52 -15.18 2.44
CA GLN A 342 -15.14 -13.93 2.83
C GLN A 342 -14.85 -13.65 4.29
N ILE A 343 -14.47 -12.43 4.61
CA ILE A 343 -14.43 -11.93 5.98
C ILE A 343 -15.79 -11.33 6.29
N SER A 344 -16.36 -11.73 7.43
CA SER A 344 -17.56 -11.14 8.00
C SER A 344 -17.29 -10.65 9.41
N TYR A 345 -17.98 -9.63 9.80
CA TYR A 345 -17.90 -8.98 11.10
C TYR A 345 -19.12 -9.33 11.94
N LYS A 346 -18.93 -9.53 13.23
CA LYS A 346 -19.99 -9.68 14.23
C LYS A 346 -19.54 -9.09 15.56
N TYR A 347 -20.44 -8.43 16.24
CA TYR A 347 -20.25 -8.08 17.65
C TYR A 347 -20.59 -9.31 18.52
N ASP A 348 -19.70 -9.63 19.44
CA ASP A 348 -19.89 -10.71 20.44
C ASP A 348 -20.37 -10.09 21.76
N ASP A 349 -21.69 -10.08 21.95
CA ASP A 349 -22.33 -9.48 23.13
C ASP A 349 -21.86 -10.12 24.46
N GLU A 350 -21.41 -11.38 24.44
CA GLU A 350 -20.95 -12.08 25.65
C GLU A 350 -19.56 -11.60 26.09
N LYS A 351 -18.75 -11.16 25.15
CA LYS A 351 -17.37 -10.74 25.40
C LYS A 351 -17.16 -9.24 25.30
N ASP A 352 -18.20 -8.50 24.87
CA ASP A 352 -18.13 -7.05 24.61
C ASP A 352 -17.00 -6.71 23.65
N GLU A 353 -16.89 -7.49 22.57
CA GLU A 353 -15.82 -7.33 21.58
C GLU A 353 -16.29 -7.55 20.13
N GLU A 354 -15.66 -6.86 19.21
CA GLU A 354 -15.84 -7.05 17.79
C GLU A 354 -15.05 -8.27 17.29
N CYS A 355 -15.67 -9.06 16.42
CA CYS A 355 -15.09 -10.32 15.96
C CYS A 355 -15.16 -10.44 14.45
N TYR A 356 -14.05 -10.83 13.84
CA TYR A 356 -13.98 -11.19 12.44
C TYR A 356 -14.05 -12.69 12.26
N TYR A 357 -14.75 -13.11 11.21
CA TYR A 357 -14.87 -14.52 10.83
C TYR A 357 -14.50 -14.70 9.37
N PHE A 358 -13.62 -15.66 9.11
CA PHE A 358 -13.32 -16.10 7.75
C PHE A 358 -14.24 -17.27 7.39
N THR A 359 -14.89 -17.18 6.22
CA THR A 359 -15.70 -18.24 5.66
C THR A 359 -15.19 -18.58 4.26
N ARG A 360 -14.69 -19.80 4.10
CA ARG A 360 -14.18 -20.28 2.82
C ARG A 360 -15.25 -20.24 1.72
N GLN A 361 -14.87 -19.84 0.51
CA GLN A 361 -15.71 -19.85 -0.68
C GLN A 361 -15.23 -20.90 -1.69
N GLY A 362 -16.09 -21.25 -2.65
CA GLY A 362 -15.81 -22.19 -3.72
C GLY A 362 -16.75 -23.40 -3.71
N SER A 363 -16.54 -24.31 -4.67
CA SER A 363 -17.30 -25.56 -4.83
C SER A 363 -16.33 -26.74 -4.84
N GLY A 364 -16.73 -27.85 -4.22
CA GLY A 364 -15.94 -29.09 -4.18
C GLY A 364 -15.65 -29.59 -2.76
N LYS A 365 -14.79 -30.59 -2.68
CA LYS A 365 -14.25 -31.07 -1.42
C LYS A 365 -13.02 -30.27 -1.08
N PHE A 366 -12.99 -29.70 0.10
CA PHE A 366 -11.83 -29.00 0.64
C PHE A 366 -11.11 -29.87 1.65
N GLU A 367 -9.83 -29.63 1.83
CA GLU A 367 -9.06 -30.14 2.97
C GLU A 367 -8.92 -29.05 4.04
N GLU A 368 -8.75 -29.44 5.28
CA GLU A 368 -8.42 -28.50 6.37
C GLU A 368 -7.05 -27.86 6.07
N VAL A 369 -6.94 -26.55 6.19
CA VAL A 369 -5.69 -25.82 5.99
C VAL A 369 -5.25 -25.22 7.33
N ASN A 370 -4.04 -25.52 7.74
CA ASN A 370 -3.45 -24.95 8.95
C ASN A 370 -2.69 -23.67 8.56
N VAL A 371 -3.17 -22.53 9.04
CA VAL A 371 -2.46 -21.25 8.98
C VAL A 371 -1.67 -21.14 10.27
N ASP A 372 -0.41 -21.49 10.23
CA ASP A 372 0.44 -21.69 11.42
C ASP A 372 1.29 -20.47 11.79
N ARG A 373 1.18 -19.40 11.02
CA ARG A 373 1.91 -18.14 11.20
C ARG A 373 1.04 -16.94 10.88
N LEU A 374 1.52 -15.75 11.21
CA LEU A 374 0.91 -14.51 10.79
C LEU A 374 0.95 -14.42 9.25
N THR A 375 -0.22 -14.39 8.64
CA THR A 375 -0.37 -14.51 7.18
C THR A 375 -1.07 -13.29 6.60
N ARG A 376 -0.53 -12.75 5.53
CA ARG A 376 -1.13 -11.59 4.83
C ARG A 376 -2.53 -11.93 4.32
N VAL A 377 -3.44 -10.99 4.47
CA VAL A 377 -4.76 -11.00 3.84
C VAL A 377 -4.65 -10.33 2.48
N VAL A 378 -4.99 -11.06 1.43
CA VAL A 378 -5.08 -10.51 0.08
C VAL A 378 -6.52 -10.13 -0.17
N THR A 379 -6.77 -8.85 -0.32
CA THR A 379 -8.13 -8.30 -0.49
C THR A 379 -8.57 -8.34 -1.96
N ASN A 380 -9.86 -8.20 -2.19
CA ASN A 380 -10.37 -8.02 -3.56
C ASN A 380 -9.81 -6.74 -4.20
N GLY A 381 -9.64 -5.69 -3.41
CA GLY A 381 -9.08 -4.43 -3.86
C GLY A 381 -7.64 -4.54 -4.39
N MET A 382 -6.86 -5.48 -3.83
CA MET A 382 -5.50 -5.75 -4.30
C MET A 382 -5.43 -6.51 -5.63
N THR A 383 -6.49 -7.22 -5.99
CA THR A 383 -6.47 -8.19 -7.09
C THR A 383 -7.28 -7.77 -8.31
N MET A 384 -8.20 -6.83 -8.15
CA MET A 384 -9.08 -6.37 -9.23
C MET A 384 -8.46 -5.27 -10.10
N PRO A 385 -7.83 -4.21 -9.52
CA PRO A 385 -7.23 -3.16 -10.33
C PRO A 385 -5.95 -3.61 -11.05
N ASP A 386 -5.73 -3.07 -12.24
CA ASP A 386 -4.50 -3.18 -13.00
C ASP A 386 -3.81 -1.79 -13.04
N LYS A 387 -2.53 -1.74 -13.34
CA LYS A 387 -1.75 -0.48 -13.46
C LYS A 387 -2.29 0.52 -14.48
N ASP A 388 -3.06 0.07 -15.47
CA ASP A 388 -3.68 0.92 -16.47
C ASP A 388 -5.08 1.40 -16.07
N ASP A 389 -5.61 0.93 -14.94
CA ASP A 389 -6.91 1.33 -14.41
C ASP A 389 -6.82 2.67 -13.69
N PHE A 390 -7.96 3.32 -13.50
CA PHE A 390 -8.02 4.64 -12.90
C PHE A 390 -8.64 4.57 -11.50
N HIS A 391 -8.10 5.36 -10.58
CA HIS A 391 -8.52 5.37 -9.20
C HIS A 391 -9.08 6.73 -8.79
N VAL A 392 -10.23 6.73 -8.17
CA VAL A 392 -10.83 7.92 -7.56
C VAL A 392 -10.81 7.70 -6.05
N ILE A 393 -10.10 8.55 -5.32
CA ILE A 393 -9.92 8.45 -3.88
C ILE A 393 -10.70 9.59 -3.23
N PHE A 394 -11.73 9.23 -2.50
CA PHE A 394 -12.56 10.13 -1.71
C PHE A 394 -12.59 9.65 -0.27
N THR A 395 -11.48 9.82 0.41
CA THR A 395 -11.29 9.43 1.81
C THR A 395 -11.20 10.67 2.66
N GLY A 396 -11.81 10.64 3.78
CA GLY A 396 -11.71 11.73 4.74
C GLY A 396 -12.76 11.65 5.78
N PRO A 397 -13.02 12.64 6.54
CA PRO A 397 -12.73 12.76 7.95
C PRO A 397 -13.68 11.99 8.87
N SER A 398 -14.19 10.83 8.48
CA SER A 398 -15.00 10.05 9.39
C SER A 398 -14.16 9.61 10.60
N ASN A 399 -14.34 10.31 11.68
CA ASN A 399 -14.11 9.93 13.07
C ASN A 399 -12.72 10.01 13.68
N GLU A 400 -11.60 10.17 12.96
CA GLU A 400 -10.26 10.03 13.59
C GLU A 400 -9.26 11.16 13.35
N TYR A 401 -9.50 12.06 12.40
CA TYR A 401 -8.55 13.14 12.14
C TYR A 401 -8.87 14.39 12.96
N ASN A 402 -7.93 14.79 13.82
CA ASN A 402 -7.93 16.12 14.38
C ASN A 402 -7.73 17.15 13.27
N TYR A 403 -8.46 18.26 13.36
CA TYR A 403 -8.55 19.35 12.39
C TYR A 403 -7.21 20.04 12.02
N ASP A 404 -6.12 19.67 12.66
CA ASP A 404 -4.77 20.21 12.46
C ASP A 404 -3.83 19.25 11.74
N GLU A 405 -4.32 18.12 11.19
CA GLU A 405 -3.48 17.03 10.68
C GLU A 405 -3.77 16.66 9.20
N ALA A 406 -3.81 17.65 8.30
CA ALA A 406 -3.87 17.40 6.85
C ALA A 406 -2.75 16.46 6.38
N ASP A 407 -1.57 16.58 6.99
CA ASP A 407 -0.39 15.77 6.68
C ASP A 407 -0.63 14.27 6.88
N LYS A 408 -1.43 13.86 7.86
CA LYS A 408 -1.75 12.44 8.07
C LYS A 408 -2.63 11.88 6.96
N LEU A 409 -3.68 12.61 6.57
CA LEU A 409 -4.54 12.20 5.46
C LEU A 409 -3.74 12.14 4.17
N ILE A 410 -2.94 13.17 3.89
CA ILE A 410 -2.03 13.22 2.74
C ILE A 410 -1.10 12.00 2.76
N ALA A 411 -0.50 11.68 3.91
CA ALA A 411 0.38 10.52 4.03
C ALA A 411 -0.34 9.19 3.73
N THR A 412 -1.58 9.00 4.20
CA THR A 412 -2.38 7.81 3.91
C THR A 412 -2.78 7.76 2.43
N GLN A 413 -3.25 8.88 1.86
CA GLN A 413 -3.56 8.98 0.43
C GLN A 413 -2.32 8.75 -0.43
N GLN A 414 -1.16 9.27 -0.03
CA GLN A 414 0.12 9.04 -0.73
C GLN A 414 0.49 7.56 -0.77
N ARG A 415 0.28 6.83 0.31
CA ARG A 415 0.48 5.37 0.32
C ARG A 415 -0.44 4.66 -0.67
N MET A 416 -1.70 5.11 -0.77
CA MET A 416 -2.65 4.58 -1.75
C MET A 416 -2.19 4.84 -3.18
N VAL A 417 -1.70 6.05 -3.46
CA VAL A 417 -1.16 6.45 -4.76
C VAL A 417 0.14 5.69 -5.08
N ASP A 418 1.03 5.53 -4.10
CA ASP A 418 2.26 4.76 -4.26
C ASP A 418 1.98 3.27 -4.59
N ASP A 419 0.92 2.69 -4.00
CA ASP A 419 0.49 1.32 -4.31
C ASP A 419 -0.13 1.19 -5.71
N ILE A 420 -0.88 2.21 -6.17
CA ILE A 420 -1.37 2.31 -7.55
C ILE A 420 -0.18 2.33 -8.52
N GLY A 421 0.86 3.09 -8.22
CA GLY A 421 2.13 3.12 -8.95
C GLY A 421 2.08 3.78 -10.34
N THR A 422 1.03 4.54 -10.63
CA THR A 422 0.84 5.33 -11.86
C THR A 422 0.18 6.67 -11.55
N ASP A 423 0.14 7.58 -12.54
CA ASP A 423 -0.52 8.87 -12.41
C ASP A 423 -2.05 8.79 -12.70
N ASN A 424 -2.63 7.58 -12.70
CA ASN A 424 -4.03 7.35 -13.03
C ASN A 424 -4.93 7.47 -11.78
N TYR A 425 -4.99 8.64 -11.17
CA TYR A 425 -5.82 8.86 -9.98
C TYR A 425 -6.40 10.28 -9.90
N ILE A 426 -7.45 10.42 -9.10
CA ILE A 426 -8.05 11.69 -8.65
C ILE A 426 -8.23 11.62 -7.14
N ILE A 427 -7.93 12.72 -6.46
CA ILE A 427 -8.24 12.96 -5.04
C ILE A 427 -9.39 13.97 -4.98
N ILE A 428 -10.49 13.62 -4.32
CA ILE A 428 -11.65 14.50 -4.17
C ILE A 428 -11.52 15.29 -2.87
N SER A 429 -11.90 16.57 -2.93
CA SER A 429 -11.96 17.47 -1.77
C SER A 429 -12.92 16.97 -0.71
N LEU A 430 -12.62 17.23 0.55
CA LEU A 430 -13.54 16.98 1.66
C LEU A 430 -14.74 17.92 1.57
N THR A 431 -15.94 17.42 1.85
CA THR A 431 -17.18 18.17 1.62
C THR A 431 -17.98 18.44 2.89
N SER A 432 -17.88 17.61 3.94
CA SER A 432 -18.65 17.77 5.19
C SER A 432 -17.95 18.67 6.21
N LEU A 433 -18.69 19.60 6.80
CA LEU A 433 -18.23 20.42 7.93
C LEU A 433 -18.49 19.81 9.30
N TYR A 434 -19.26 18.73 9.37
CA TYR A 434 -19.77 18.22 10.65
C TYR A 434 -18.65 17.94 11.65
N TYR A 435 -17.51 17.46 11.18
CA TYR A 435 -16.32 17.16 12.00
C TYR A 435 -15.14 18.11 11.76
N MET A 436 -15.24 19.08 10.82
CA MET A 436 -14.10 19.88 10.37
C MET A 436 -14.44 21.36 10.18
N PRO A 437 -14.46 22.16 11.27
CA PRO A 437 -14.81 23.59 11.17
C PRO A 437 -13.87 24.43 10.30
N LYS A 438 -12.72 23.89 9.87
CA LYS A 438 -11.74 24.56 8.99
C LYS A 438 -11.45 23.77 7.71
N ILE A 439 -12.46 23.09 7.20
CA ILE A 439 -12.33 22.23 6.01
C ILE A 439 -11.72 22.93 4.78
N TRP A 440 -11.90 24.25 4.66
CA TRP A 440 -11.29 25.01 3.55
C TRP A 440 -9.77 25.12 3.67
N GLU A 441 -9.22 25.26 4.90
CA GLU A 441 -7.75 25.24 5.12
C GLU A 441 -7.21 23.85 4.75
N PHE A 442 -7.88 22.81 5.19
CA PHE A 442 -7.53 21.43 4.92
C PHE A 442 -7.58 21.10 3.42
N ASN A 443 -8.64 21.52 2.72
CA ASN A 443 -8.75 21.34 1.27
C ASN A 443 -7.71 22.17 0.51
N ALA A 444 -7.27 23.32 1.04
CA ALA A 444 -6.18 24.09 0.45
C ALA A 444 -4.85 23.34 0.52
N ASP A 445 -4.55 22.70 1.64
CA ASP A 445 -3.35 21.85 1.80
C ASP A 445 -3.40 20.65 0.85
N LEU A 446 -4.57 19.99 0.73
CA LEU A 446 -4.76 18.91 -0.24
C LEU A 446 -4.58 19.39 -1.69
N ALA A 447 -5.11 20.56 -2.05
CA ALA A 447 -4.99 21.13 -3.38
C ALA A 447 -3.53 21.50 -3.72
N GLU A 448 -2.79 22.07 -2.75
CA GLU A 448 -1.36 22.38 -2.92
C GLU A 448 -0.54 21.11 -3.14
N TYR A 449 -0.85 20.03 -2.41
CA TYR A 449 -0.10 18.79 -2.48
C TYR A 449 -0.40 17.97 -3.75
N TRP A 450 -1.69 17.80 -4.09
CA TRP A 450 -2.13 16.93 -5.19
C TRP A 450 -2.18 17.61 -6.56
N GLY A 451 -2.16 18.95 -6.61
CA GLY A 451 -2.09 19.71 -7.84
C GLY A 451 -3.19 19.36 -8.85
N ASP A 452 -2.79 19.00 -10.07
CA ASP A 452 -3.71 18.66 -11.15
C ASP A 452 -4.59 17.44 -10.89
N HIS A 453 -4.22 16.56 -9.94
CA HIS A 453 -5.00 15.39 -9.54
C HIS A 453 -6.08 15.70 -8.50
N PHE A 454 -6.11 16.91 -7.95
CA PHE A 454 -7.12 17.33 -7.00
C PHE A 454 -8.40 17.78 -7.71
N LEU A 455 -9.55 17.29 -7.26
CA LEU A 455 -10.87 17.72 -7.68
C LEU A 455 -11.54 18.49 -6.54
N ASP A 456 -11.59 19.80 -6.63
CA ASP A 456 -12.30 20.66 -5.67
C ASP A 456 -13.81 20.65 -5.94
N PHE A 457 -14.43 19.55 -5.64
CA PHE A 457 -15.88 19.41 -5.74
C PHE A 457 -16.64 20.28 -4.74
N ARG A 458 -16.07 20.51 -3.55
CA ARG A 458 -16.71 21.34 -2.52
C ARG A 458 -16.97 22.75 -3.01
N THR A 459 -15.93 23.43 -3.49
CA THR A 459 -16.07 24.80 -4.01
C THR A 459 -17.04 24.85 -5.19
N TYR A 460 -16.94 23.89 -6.11
CA TYR A 460 -17.88 23.78 -7.22
C TYR A 460 -19.33 23.63 -6.73
N ALA A 461 -19.60 22.76 -5.79
CA ALA A 461 -20.95 22.51 -5.29
C ALA A 461 -21.56 23.73 -4.59
N ILE A 462 -20.74 24.51 -3.88
CA ILE A 462 -21.18 25.75 -3.21
C ILE A 462 -21.45 26.87 -4.22
N GLU A 463 -20.56 27.07 -5.20
CA GLU A 463 -20.61 28.20 -6.12
C GLU A 463 -21.53 27.96 -7.31
N HIS A 464 -21.65 26.72 -7.79
CA HIS A 464 -22.32 26.39 -9.05
C HIS A 464 -23.37 25.27 -8.92
N GLY A 465 -23.33 24.48 -7.84
CA GLY A 465 -24.08 23.24 -7.74
C GLY A 465 -25.60 23.41 -7.92
N LEU A 466 -26.22 24.40 -7.28
CA LEU A 466 -27.66 24.63 -7.40
C LEU A 466 -28.07 25.11 -8.79
N GLU A 467 -27.27 25.99 -9.41
CA GLU A 467 -27.55 26.53 -10.74
C GLU A 467 -27.43 25.45 -11.79
N ASP A 468 -26.36 24.65 -11.73
CA ASP A 468 -26.14 23.53 -12.65
C ASP A 468 -27.20 22.43 -12.47
N ALA A 469 -27.58 22.12 -11.25
CA ALA A 469 -28.67 21.19 -10.95
C ALA A 469 -30.02 21.68 -11.54
N HIS A 470 -30.31 22.97 -11.39
CA HIS A 470 -31.53 23.56 -11.95
C HIS A 470 -31.51 23.54 -13.49
N ALA A 471 -30.38 23.90 -14.09
CA ALA A 471 -30.24 23.88 -15.55
C ALA A 471 -30.42 22.48 -16.14
N GLN A 472 -30.07 21.44 -15.39
CA GLN A 472 -30.26 20.04 -15.77
C GLN A 472 -31.64 19.47 -15.39
N GLY A 473 -32.47 20.24 -14.70
CA GLY A 473 -33.80 19.79 -14.25
C GLY A 473 -33.76 18.82 -13.05
N LEU A 474 -32.63 18.71 -12.36
CA LEU A 474 -32.49 17.89 -11.13
C LEU A 474 -33.20 18.53 -9.92
N ILE A 475 -33.36 19.84 -9.96
CA ILE A 475 -34.09 20.63 -8.97
C ILE A 475 -34.81 21.79 -9.63
N ASP A 476 -36.03 22.12 -9.17
CA ASP A 476 -36.66 23.38 -9.54
C ASP A 476 -36.46 24.41 -8.43
N LEU A 477 -35.52 25.31 -8.65
CA LEU A 477 -35.16 26.35 -7.68
C LEU A 477 -36.34 27.26 -7.33
N ASN A 478 -37.31 27.44 -8.25
CA ASN A 478 -38.48 28.28 -8.04
C ASN A 478 -39.56 27.56 -7.23
N ALA A 479 -39.60 26.25 -7.25
CA ALA A 479 -40.57 25.45 -6.53
C ALA A 479 -40.19 25.14 -5.07
N ARG A 480 -38.98 25.52 -4.62
CA ARG A 480 -38.54 25.34 -3.23
C ARG A 480 -39.38 26.21 -2.29
N ASP A 481 -39.74 25.69 -1.12
CA ASP A 481 -40.33 26.47 -0.05
C ASP A 481 -39.34 27.49 0.54
N GLU A 482 -39.85 28.49 1.27
CA GLU A 482 -39.01 29.55 1.85
C GLU A 482 -38.02 29.02 2.92
N GLU A 483 -38.37 27.96 3.64
CA GLU A 483 -37.48 27.34 4.63
C GLU A 483 -36.27 26.69 3.95
N THR A 484 -36.49 25.95 2.86
CA THR A 484 -35.43 25.31 2.07
C THR A 484 -34.51 26.36 1.44
N LYS A 485 -35.07 27.42 0.84
CA LYS A 485 -34.29 28.54 0.29
C LYS A 485 -33.41 29.18 1.35
N GLN A 486 -34.01 29.49 2.53
CA GLN A 486 -33.25 30.07 3.63
C GLN A 486 -32.10 29.17 4.09
N LYS A 487 -32.32 27.86 4.18
CA LYS A 487 -31.26 26.90 4.56
C LYS A 487 -30.15 26.82 3.52
N ASP A 488 -30.49 26.84 2.24
CA ASP A 488 -29.50 26.89 1.18
C ASP A 488 -28.63 28.16 1.27
N ASP A 489 -29.28 29.33 1.43
CA ASP A 489 -28.60 30.61 1.59
C ASP A 489 -27.71 30.66 2.85
N GLU A 490 -28.19 30.10 3.95
CA GLU A 490 -27.43 30.02 5.21
C GLU A 490 -26.21 29.12 5.08
N ASN A 491 -26.34 27.97 4.42
CA ASN A 491 -25.24 27.05 4.17
C ASN A 491 -24.20 27.70 3.25
N ILE A 492 -24.62 28.24 2.12
CA ILE A 492 -23.74 28.94 1.17
C ILE A 492 -22.98 30.08 1.87
N ALA A 493 -23.69 30.90 2.68
CA ALA A 493 -23.06 31.99 3.42
C ALA A 493 -22.01 31.56 4.43
N LYS A 494 -22.13 30.32 4.95
CA LYS A 494 -21.13 29.69 5.82
C LYS A 494 -20.02 28.95 5.06
N GLY A 495 -20.10 28.92 3.73
CA GLY A 495 -19.22 28.10 2.88
C GLY A 495 -19.53 26.60 3.01
N GLU A 496 -20.76 26.22 3.23
CA GLU A 496 -21.24 24.83 3.30
C GLU A 496 -21.98 24.44 2.02
N ILE A 497 -22.01 23.13 1.74
CA ILE A 497 -22.80 22.56 0.65
C ILE A 497 -24.28 22.96 0.83
N PRO A 498 -24.98 23.41 -0.24
CA PRO A 498 -26.40 23.77 -0.14
C PRO A 498 -27.25 22.65 0.46
N TYR A 499 -28.14 23.02 1.35
CA TYR A 499 -29.02 22.07 2.05
C TYR A 499 -29.83 21.20 1.07
N SER A 500 -30.28 21.77 -0.04
CA SER A 500 -31.01 21.04 -1.09
C SER A 500 -30.19 19.92 -1.77
N MET A 501 -28.87 19.88 -1.58
CA MET A 501 -27.99 18.86 -2.12
C MET A 501 -27.63 17.78 -1.11
N LEU A 502 -28.12 17.88 0.12
CA LEU A 502 -27.82 16.97 1.22
C LEU A 502 -29.01 16.09 1.56
N SER A 503 -28.78 14.88 2.02
CA SER A 503 -29.77 13.95 2.57
C SER A 503 -29.88 14.07 4.10
N ASP A 504 -28.78 14.44 4.74
CA ASP A 504 -28.64 14.70 6.16
C ASP A 504 -27.56 15.78 6.40
N TYR A 505 -26.93 15.83 7.56
CA TYR A 505 -25.89 16.82 7.87
C TYR A 505 -24.55 16.58 7.17
N GLU A 506 -24.34 15.41 6.60
CA GLU A 506 -23.04 14.96 6.08
C GLU A 506 -23.15 14.45 4.64
N HIS A 507 -24.14 13.61 4.37
CA HIS A 507 -24.21 12.85 3.13
C HIS A 507 -24.93 13.62 2.02
N GLY A 508 -24.37 13.54 0.83
CA GLY A 508 -24.99 14.04 -0.39
C GLY A 508 -26.23 13.22 -0.80
N ASN A 509 -27.22 13.91 -1.33
CA ASN A 509 -28.37 13.27 -1.95
C ASN A 509 -28.11 12.96 -3.44
N HIS A 510 -29.14 12.58 -4.19
CA HIS A 510 -29.03 12.29 -5.63
C HIS A 510 -28.45 13.48 -6.43
N ILE A 511 -28.83 14.74 -6.13
CA ILE A 511 -28.32 15.92 -6.83
C ILE A 511 -26.80 16.03 -6.65
N TYR A 512 -26.35 15.94 -5.42
CA TYR A 512 -24.93 15.96 -5.06
C TYR A 512 -24.16 14.85 -5.80
N ASN A 513 -24.64 13.60 -5.73
CA ASN A 513 -23.97 12.45 -6.33
C ASN A 513 -23.92 12.55 -7.86
N THR A 514 -25.01 13.02 -8.49
CA THR A 514 -25.05 13.26 -9.94
C THR A 514 -24.00 14.30 -10.37
N LEU A 515 -23.94 15.44 -9.69
CA LEU A 515 -22.97 16.48 -9.99
C LEU A 515 -21.53 16.02 -9.72
N LEU A 516 -21.30 15.29 -8.62
CA LEU A 516 -19.97 14.76 -8.32
C LEU A 516 -19.51 13.75 -9.40
N GLY A 517 -20.37 12.83 -9.81
CA GLY A 517 -20.07 11.89 -10.89
C GLY A 517 -19.71 12.62 -12.20
N GLN A 518 -20.42 13.69 -12.53
CA GLN A 518 -20.14 14.54 -13.69
C GLN A 518 -18.78 15.28 -13.58
N GLN A 519 -18.44 15.80 -12.38
CA GLN A 519 -17.16 16.47 -12.18
C GLN A 519 -15.99 15.49 -12.23
N VAL A 520 -16.16 14.28 -11.69
CA VAL A 520 -15.16 13.19 -11.85
C VAL A 520 -14.97 12.88 -13.34
N TYR A 521 -16.05 12.72 -14.11
CA TYR A 521 -15.94 12.51 -15.57
C TYR A 521 -15.17 13.62 -16.27
N LYS A 522 -15.50 14.88 -15.99
CA LYS A 522 -14.79 16.03 -16.56
C LYS A 522 -13.30 16.03 -16.20
N LYS A 523 -12.98 15.65 -14.96
CA LYS A 523 -11.59 15.55 -14.50
C LYS A 523 -10.83 14.42 -15.20
N LEU A 524 -11.48 13.29 -15.49
CA LEU A 524 -10.90 12.21 -16.30
C LEU A 524 -10.58 12.68 -17.73
N VAL A 525 -11.44 13.54 -18.32
CA VAL A 525 -11.18 14.17 -19.63
C VAL A 525 -10.01 15.16 -19.53
N GLU A 526 -10.01 16.02 -18.52
CA GLU A 526 -8.95 17.01 -18.28
C GLU A 526 -7.57 16.35 -18.16
N LEU A 527 -7.48 15.25 -17.41
CA LEU A 527 -6.26 14.46 -17.26
C LEU A 527 -5.90 13.64 -18.52
N GLY A 528 -6.76 13.67 -19.56
CA GLY A 528 -6.51 12.95 -20.80
C GLY A 528 -6.72 11.44 -20.73
N TYR A 529 -7.34 10.93 -19.63
CA TYR A 529 -7.60 9.50 -19.46
C TYR A 529 -8.73 9.00 -20.37
N ILE A 530 -9.72 9.81 -20.59
CA ILE A 530 -10.82 9.56 -21.52
C ILE A 530 -10.95 10.69 -22.55
N ALA A 531 -11.47 10.39 -23.73
CA ALA A 531 -11.70 11.40 -24.75
C ALA A 531 -12.98 12.20 -24.46
N GLU A 532 -12.94 13.51 -24.71
CA GLU A 532 -14.13 14.34 -24.76
C GLU A 532 -14.98 13.92 -25.97
N ASN A 533 -16.26 13.61 -25.77
CA ASN A 533 -17.21 13.26 -26.84
C ASN A 533 -16.80 12.03 -27.69
N LYS A 534 -16.95 10.85 -27.14
CA LYS A 534 -16.89 9.62 -27.93
C LYS A 534 -18.17 9.40 -28.74
#